data_14b00799a880dc4b005f8356993dc536
#
_entry.id   14b00799a880dc4b005f8356993dc536
#
_cell.length_a   1.000
_cell.length_b   1.000
_cell.length_c   1.000
_cell.angle_alpha   90.00
_cell.angle_beta   90.00
_cell.angle_gamma   90.00
#
_symmetry.space_group_name_H-M   'P 1'
#
loop_
_entity.id
_entity.type
_entity.pdbx_description
1 polymer ?
#
loop_
_entity_poly.entity_id
_entity_poly.type
_entity_poly.pdbx_seq_one_letter_code
_entity_poly.pdbx_strand_id
1 'polypeptide(L)'
;MNDTIYLDNSATTKPLKEVLQAFMVVNEQYYANPASIHAMGVEANDLLMRAREQVADILQTEAKNVLFTSGGTESNNAAIFGIARSNTHIGKHILTTEIEHPSVLETVKQLSKEGFEVEYLNVDQHGVISLDELRAKIRKDTILVSMMHVNNEMGAIQPIEEAAKLIHEMSRAALHVDAVQSFGKLAVSFKGEEGPDCISISGHKIHGFKGSGVLAFRKAIRWQPFALGGGQEFGLRSGTVAVPQAVALSKAARMAVETMNDHEKNYRQWHDEILAQLHEYGEAIHILSTPQGASHILSFSVRDLKGEVIINAMQKRGVIVSTSSACSSKQTKTSHVVEALHLDEHYKKGVIRISFGAHNTVEDIEKFKQVLAEVMLELKGEIK
;
A
#
# COMPACT_ATOMS: atom_id res chain seq x y z
N MET A 1 -3.90 29.37 -4.53
CA MET A 1 -3.88 27.89 -4.49
C MET A 1 -5.05 27.27 -3.73
N ASN A 2 -6.11 28.07 -3.47
CA ASN A 2 -7.20 27.64 -2.57
C ASN A 2 -8.33 26.80 -3.23
N ASP A 3 -8.24 26.51 -4.53
CA ASP A 3 -9.29 25.77 -5.27
C ASP A 3 -8.82 24.46 -5.91
N THR A 4 -7.63 23.96 -5.52
CA THR A 4 -7.10 22.73 -6.10
C THR A 4 -7.60 21.51 -5.32
N ILE A 5 -8.28 20.62 -6.00
CA ILE A 5 -8.74 19.34 -5.48
C ILE A 5 -7.65 18.30 -5.68
N TYR A 6 -7.29 17.59 -4.61
CA TYR A 6 -6.29 16.54 -4.65
C TYR A 6 -6.93 15.15 -4.51
N LEU A 7 -6.93 14.41 -5.61
CA LEU A 7 -7.48 13.06 -5.72
C LEU A 7 -6.40 12.03 -6.11
N ASP A 8 -5.17 12.23 -5.63
CA ASP A 8 -4.04 11.28 -5.81
C ASP A 8 -3.52 10.75 -4.47
N ASN A 9 -4.45 10.42 -3.55
CA ASN A 9 -4.12 9.98 -2.19
C ASN A 9 -3.42 8.61 -2.15
N SER A 10 -3.57 7.77 -3.19
CA SER A 10 -2.80 6.53 -3.33
C SER A 10 -1.31 6.77 -3.58
N ALA A 11 -0.92 7.92 -4.15
CA ALA A 11 0.49 8.29 -4.30
C ALA A 11 1.08 8.79 -2.97
N THR A 12 0.39 9.67 -2.27
CA THR A 12 0.72 10.17 -0.93
C THR A 12 -0.46 10.95 -0.37
N THR A 13 -0.59 10.99 0.94
CA THR A 13 -1.62 11.78 1.61
C THR A 13 -1.03 13.03 2.29
N LYS A 14 -1.85 14.06 2.45
CA LYS A 14 -1.51 15.22 3.28
C LYS A 14 -1.54 14.81 4.75
N PRO A 15 -0.50 15.09 5.55
CA PRO A 15 -0.52 14.79 6.97
C PRO A 15 -1.65 15.52 7.71
N LEU A 16 -2.26 14.84 8.69
CA LEU A 16 -3.25 15.44 9.59
C LEU A 16 -2.58 16.45 10.52
N LYS A 17 -3.33 17.49 10.90
CA LYS A 17 -2.83 18.55 11.78
C LYS A 17 -2.39 18.00 13.15
N GLU A 18 -3.14 17.07 13.69
CA GLU A 18 -2.86 16.40 14.96
C GLU A 18 -1.59 15.55 14.91
N VAL A 19 -1.30 14.96 13.75
CA VAL A 19 -0.07 14.19 13.50
C VAL A 19 1.14 15.11 13.39
N LEU A 20 1.00 16.25 12.69
CA LEU A 20 2.02 17.30 12.62
C LEU A 20 2.36 17.84 14.01
N GLN A 21 1.36 18.15 14.82
CA GLN A 21 1.54 18.65 16.19
C GLN A 21 2.27 17.63 17.08
N ALA A 22 1.88 16.35 17.03
CA ALA A 22 2.57 15.31 17.79
C ALA A 22 4.05 15.19 17.40
N PHE A 23 4.35 15.22 16.11
CA PHE A 23 5.71 15.19 15.60
C PHE A 23 6.55 16.37 16.15
N MET A 24 6.02 17.60 16.09
CA MET A 24 6.72 18.79 16.57
C MET A 24 6.98 18.74 18.07
N VAL A 25 5.97 18.40 18.87
CA VAL A 25 6.11 18.31 20.35
C VAL A 25 7.18 17.29 20.73
N VAL A 26 7.20 16.12 20.08
CA VAL A 26 8.20 15.09 20.41
C VAL A 26 9.61 15.53 20.00
N ASN A 27 9.78 16.22 18.87
CA ASN A 27 11.08 16.77 18.47
C ASN A 27 11.60 17.84 19.42
N GLU A 28 10.73 18.67 19.96
CA GLU A 28 11.12 19.77 20.86
C GLU A 28 11.39 19.28 22.29
N GLN A 29 10.56 18.38 22.81
CA GLN A 29 10.57 18.03 24.24
C GLN A 29 11.28 16.69 24.53
N TYR A 30 11.31 15.73 23.56
CA TYR A 30 11.80 14.37 23.75
C TYR A 30 12.88 14.00 22.72
N TYR A 31 13.80 14.92 22.46
CA TYR A 31 14.82 14.77 21.41
C TYR A 31 15.99 13.84 21.77
N ALA A 32 16.06 13.38 23.02
CA ALA A 32 17.15 12.54 23.48
C ALA A 32 17.15 11.17 22.80
N ASN A 33 18.35 10.57 22.71
CA ASN A 33 18.48 9.22 22.16
C ASN A 33 17.79 8.21 23.11
N PRO A 34 16.82 7.42 22.65
CA PRO A 34 16.09 6.46 23.48
C PRO A 34 16.99 5.31 24.02
N ALA A 35 18.19 5.13 23.48
CA ALA A 35 19.18 4.17 24.01
C ALA A 35 20.00 4.71 25.18
N SER A 36 19.88 6.00 25.52
CA SER A 36 20.64 6.61 26.64
C SER A 36 20.01 6.28 27.98
N ILE A 37 20.86 6.02 28.98
CA ILE A 37 20.46 5.62 30.35
C ILE A 37 20.08 6.79 31.27
N HIS A 38 20.30 8.03 30.86
CA HIS A 38 19.90 9.20 31.62
C HIS A 38 18.35 9.47 31.45
N ALA A 39 17.76 10.21 32.38
CA ALA A 39 16.32 10.44 32.47
C ALA A 39 15.67 10.83 31.13
N MET A 40 16.25 11.75 30.38
CA MET A 40 15.71 12.18 29.09
C MET A 40 15.69 11.04 28.04
N GLY A 41 16.69 10.15 28.06
CA GLY A 41 16.71 8.98 27.19
C GLY A 41 15.62 7.96 27.55
N VAL A 42 15.43 7.75 28.86
CA VAL A 42 14.36 6.88 29.38
C VAL A 42 12.99 7.42 28.97
N GLU A 43 12.72 8.72 29.13
CA GLU A 43 11.48 9.36 28.71
C GLU A 43 11.22 9.19 27.19
N ALA A 44 12.25 9.38 26.36
CA ALA A 44 12.15 9.16 24.92
C ALA A 44 11.86 7.69 24.57
N ASN A 45 12.50 6.75 25.30
CA ASN A 45 12.23 5.32 25.14
C ASN A 45 10.80 4.95 25.56
N ASP A 46 10.30 5.50 26.65
CA ASP A 46 8.93 5.25 27.12
C ASP A 46 7.89 5.70 26.07
N LEU A 47 8.12 6.85 25.43
CA LEU A 47 7.28 7.30 24.33
C LEU A 47 7.37 6.37 23.12
N LEU A 48 8.56 5.92 22.77
CA LEU A 48 8.76 4.94 21.68
C LEU A 48 8.02 3.63 21.97
N MET A 49 8.12 3.12 23.21
CA MET A 49 7.44 1.88 23.60
C MET A 49 5.92 2.02 23.58
N ARG A 50 5.36 3.12 24.07
CA ARG A 50 3.92 3.39 23.99
C ARG A 50 3.43 3.50 22.54
N ALA A 51 4.20 4.13 21.67
CA ALA A 51 3.87 4.19 20.24
C ALA A 51 3.87 2.79 19.61
N ARG A 52 4.81 1.95 20.00
CA ARG A 52 4.92 0.56 19.54
C ARG A 52 3.76 -0.31 20.04
N GLU A 53 3.43 -0.21 21.33
CA GLU A 53 2.28 -0.89 21.96
C GLU A 53 0.98 -0.52 21.25
N GLN A 54 0.75 0.77 20.97
CA GLN A 54 -0.45 1.22 20.25
C GLN A 54 -0.57 0.61 18.86
N VAL A 55 0.53 0.50 18.09
CA VAL A 55 0.51 -0.17 16.78
C VAL A 55 0.29 -1.68 16.95
N ALA A 56 0.91 -2.28 17.96
CA ALA A 56 0.74 -3.71 18.27
C ALA A 56 -0.71 -4.05 18.62
N ASP A 57 -1.37 -3.22 19.44
CA ASP A 57 -2.78 -3.38 19.83
C ASP A 57 -3.70 -3.30 18.59
N ILE A 58 -3.47 -2.32 17.72
CA ILE A 58 -4.23 -2.16 16.45
C ILE A 58 -4.09 -3.43 15.59
N LEU A 59 -2.87 -3.94 15.47
CA LEU A 59 -2.58 -5.13 14.65
C LEU A 59 -2.86 -6.46 15.37
N GLN A 60 -3.17 -6.43 16.67
CA GLN A 60 -3.39 -7.60 17.53
C GLN A 60 -2.17 -8.53 17.58
N THR A 61 -1.01 -7.94 17.86
CA THR A 61 0.27 -8.63 18.07
C THR A 61 0.97 -8.09 19.31
N GLU A 62 2.15 -8.63 19.64
CA GLU A 62 2.97 -8.13 20.74
C GLU A 62 3.85 -6.96 20.29
N ALA A 63 4.15 -6.00 21.19
CA ALA A 63 4.99 -4.85 20.90
C ALA A 63 6.39 -5.25 20.33
N LYS A 64 6.98 -6.34 20.82
CA LYS A 64 8.28 -6.85 20.31
C LYS A 64 8.21 -7.33 18.84
N ASN A 65 7.02 -7.54 18.29
CA ASN A 65 6.79 -7.96 16.92
C ASN A 65 6.50 -6.78 15.97
N VAL A 66 6.64 -5.54 16.43
CA VAL A 66 6.45 -4.32 15.64
C VAL A 66 7.77 -3.62 15.49
N LEU A 67 8.21 -3.39 14.25
CA LEU A 67 9.44 -2.65 13.91
C LEU A 67 9.09 -1.35 13.22
N PHE A 68 9.69 -0.24 13.64
CA PHE A 68 9.61 1.02 12.94
C PHE A 68 10.64 1.07 11.81
N THR A 69 10.18 1.43 10.62
CA THR A 69 10.97 1.52 9.38
C THR A 69 10.83 2.89 8.74
N SER A 70 11.56 3.13 7.66
CA SER A 70 11.45 4.39 6.89
C SER A 70 10.25 4.43 5.92
N GLY A 71 9.47 3.35 5.80
CA GLY A 71 8.32 3.28 4.90
C GLY A 71 8.07 1.89 4.35
N GLY A 72 7.06 1.77 3.49
CA GLY A 72 6.66 0.50 2.89
C GLY A 72 7.77 -0.20 2.13
N THR A 73 8.60 0.55 1.40
CA THR A 73 9.73 -0.02 0.64
C THR A 73 10.74 -0.71 1.56
N GLU A 74 11.14 -0.08 2.66
CA GLU A 74 12.03 -0.72 3.64
C GLU A 74 11.35 -1.92 4.28
N SER A 75 10.07 -1.80 4.66
CA SER A 75 9.31 -2.88 5.27
C SER A 75 9.22 -4.11 4.36
N ASN A 76 8.84 -3.92 3.07
CA ASN A 76 8.76 -4.99 2.09
C ASN A 76 10.11 -5.67 1.85
N ASN A 77 11.17 -4.87 1.64
CA ASN A 77 12.52 -5.40 1.43
C ASN A 77 13.00 -6.19 2.66
N ALA A 78 12.83 -5.61 3.86
CA ALA A 78 13.20 -6.26 5.10
C ALA A 78 12.45 -7.59 5.28
N ALA A 79 11.12 -7.60 5.06
CA ALA A 79 10.31 -8.81 5.12
C ALA A 79 10.83 -9.89 4.18
N ILE A 80 10.91 -9.58 2.90
CA ILE A 80 11.19 -10.54 1.85
C ILE A 80 12.62 -11.07 1.97
N PHE A 81 13.64 -10.19 2.05
CA PHE A 81 15.03 -10.63 2.24
C PHE A 81 15.24 -11.36 3.56
N GLY A 82 14.68 -10.83 4.65
CA GLY A 82 14.83 -11.38 5.99
C GLY A 82 14.30 -12.80 6.09
N ILE A 83 13.10 -13.06 5.59
CA ILE A 83 12.48 -14.38 5.58
C ILE A 83 13.21 -15.32 4.61
N ALA A 84 13.42 -14.90 3.36
CA ALA A 84 14.02 -15.75 2.34
C ALA A 84 15.41 -16.27 2.77
N ARG A 85 16.30 -15.37 3.15
CA ARG A 85 17.68 -15.74 3.50
C ARG A 85 17.80 -16.56 4.79
N SER A 86 16.82 -16.43 5.70
CA SER A 86 16.82 -17.20 6.96
C SER A 86 16.27 -18.62 6.83
N ASN A 87 15.51 -18.91 5.78
CA ASN A 87 14.77 -20.15 5.61
C ASN A 87 15.32 -21.05 4.49
N THR A 88 16.52 -20.79 3.98
CA THR A 88 17.17 -21.59 2.90
C THR A 88 17.35 -23.07 3.27
N HIS A 89 17.30 -23.42 4.55
CA HIS A 89 17.35 -24.82 5.03
C HIS A 89 16.02 -25.56 4.84
N ILE A 90 14.89 -24.84 4.60
CA ILE A 90 13.58 -25.40 4.27
C ILE A 90 13.45 -25.53 2.75
N GLY A 91 13.84 -24.47 2.03
CA GLY A 91 13.74 -24.40 0.58
C GLY A 91 14.18 -23.06 0.03
N LYS A 92 13.97 -22.90 -1.29
CA LYS A 92 14.30 -21.65 -2.00
C LYS A 92 13.17 -21.17 -2.89
N HIS A 93 11.98 -21.76 -2.79
CA HIS A 93 10.84 -21.37 -3.59
C HIS A 93 10.06 -20.21 -2.96
N ILE A 94 9.75 -19.20 -3.79
CA ILE A 94 9.02 -17.98 -3.41
C ILE A 94 7.88 -17.77 -4.42
N LEU A 95 6.68 -17.47 -3.90
CA LEU A 95 5.54 -17.04 -4.71
C LEU A 95 5.25 -15.57 -4.48
N THR A 96 4.89 -14.86 -5.54
CA THR A 96 4.41 -13.48 -5.48
C THR A 96 3.40 -13.25 -6.61
N THR A 97 2.81 -12.04 -6.71
CA THR A 97 1.87 -11.71 -7.79
C THR A 97 2.54 -10.86 -8.87
N GLU A 98 1.98 -10.84 -10.07
CA GLU A 98 2.47 -10.00 -11.17
C GLU A 98 2.21 -8.51 -10.95
N ILE A 99 1.26 -8.17 -10.08
CA ILE A 99 0.78 -6.80 -9.86
C ILE A 99 1.37 -6.11 -8.63
N GLU A 100 2.42 -6.68 -8.04
CA GLU A 100 3.06 -6.14 -6.84
C GLU A 100 3.71 -4.77 -7.08
N HIS A 101 3.85 -4.01 -5.98
CA HIS A 101 4.62 -2.78 -6.01
C HIS A 101 6.10 -3.05 -6.37
N PRO A 102 6.81 -2.14 -7.07
CA PRO A 102 8.23 -2.32 -7.40
C PRO A 102 9.13 -2.69 -6.22
N SER A 103 8.82 -2.27 -4.99
CA SER A 103 9.58 -2.66 -3.78
C SER A 103 9.49 -4.15 -3.45
N VAL A 104 8.48 -4.86 -3.95
CA VAL A 104 8.36 -6.33 -3.88
C VAL A 104 9.00 -6.95 -5.11
N LEU A 105 8.60 -6.54 -6.31
CA LEU A 105 9.08 -7.13 -7.58
C LEU A 105 10.59 -7.08 -7.74
N GLU A 106 11.21 -5.93 -7.47
CA GLU A 106 12.66 -5.79 -7.59
C GLU A 106 13.39 -6.60 -6.50
N THR A 107 12.79 -6.74 -5.32
CA THR A 107 13.35 -7.55 -4.23
C THR A 107 13.34 -9.04 -4.58
N VAL A 108 12.23 -9.57 -5.11
CA VAL A 108 12.18 -10.99 -5.52
C VAL A 108 13.03 -11.27 -6.76
N LYS A 109 13.15 -10.32 -7.70
CA LYS A 109 14.10 -10.40 -8.81
C LYS A 109 15.56 -10.47 -8.33
N GLN A 110 15.90 -9.72 -7.27
CA GLN A 110 17.23 -9.81 -6.66
C GLN A 110 17.46 -11.18 -6.02
N LEU A 111 16.46 -11.73 -5.32
CA LEU A 111 16.54 -13.07 -4.75
C LEU A 111 16.69 -14.15 -5.84
N SER A 112 16.03 -13.98 -6.99
CA SER A 112 16.22 -14.88 -8.14
C SER A 112 17.69 -14.92 -8.60
N LYS A 113 18.38 -13.76 -8.63
CA LYS A 113 19.82 -13.70 -8.91
C LYS A 113 20.67 -14.37 -7.82
N GLU A 114 20.17 -14.46 -6.60
CA GLU A 114 20.80 -15.15 -5.46
C GLU A 114 20.51 -16.66 -5.45
N GLY A 115 19.81 -17.17 -6.47
CA GLY A 115 19.51 -18.61 -6.66
C GLY A 115 18.24 -19.08 -5.95
N PHE A 116 17.31 -18.16 -5.64
CA PHE A 116 15.93 -18.50 -5.26
C PHE A 116 15.08 -18.72 -6.51
N GLU A 117 14.15 -19.65 -6.44
CA GLU A 117 13.15 -19.89 -7.46
C GLU A 117 11.93 -19.03 -7.17
N VAL A 118 11.66 -18.07 -8.06
CA VAL A 118 10.53 -17.14 -7.92
C VAL A 118 9.50 -17.42 -8.97
N GLU A 119 8.28 -17.75 -8.56
CA GLU A 119 7.13 -17.88 -9.43
C GLU A 119 6.12 -16.78 -9.18
N TYR A 120 5.41 -16.37 -10.24
CA TYR A 120 4.41 -15.32 -10.19
C TYR A 120 3.02 -15.93 -10.34
N LEU A 121 2.08 -15.47 -9.52
CA LEU A 121 0.65 -15.76 -9.66
C LEU A 121 0.06 -14.76 -10.64
N ASN A 122 -0.66 -15.28 -11.63
CA ASN A 122 -1.42 -14.47 -12.58
C ASN A 122 -2.64 -13.86 -11.87
N VAL A 123 -3.17 -12.82 -12.45
CA VAL A 123 -4.42 -12.20 -12.01
C VAL A 123 -5.47 -12.27 -13.12
N ASP A 124 -6.73 -12.24 -12.73
CA ASP A 124 -7.84 -12.13 -13.67
C ASP A 124 -7.98 -10.68 -14.21
N GLN A 125 -8.96 -10.44 -15.05
CA GLN A 125 -9.29 -9.12 -15.61
C GLN A 125 -9.63 -8.06 -14.54
N HIS A 126 -9.87 -8.47 -13.30
CA HIS A 126 -10.17 -7.62 -12.15
C HIS A 126 -8.96 -7.46 -11.23
N GLY A 127 -7.82 -8.01 -11.59
CA GLY A 127 -6.59 -7.94 -10.83
C GLY A 127 -6.55 -8.84 -9.59
N VAL A 128 -7.37 -9.89 -9.52
CA VAL A 128 -7.46 -10.81 -8.39
C VAL A 128 -6.81 -12.14 -8.74
N ILE A 129 -6.02 -12.71 -7.81
CA ILE A 129 -5.37 -14.02 -8.00
C ILE A 129 -6.41 -15.16 -7.99
N SER A 130 -6.05 -16.28 -8.64
CA SER A 130 -6.77 -17.54 -8.49
C SER A 130 -6.22 -18.35 -7.30
N LEU A 131 -7.10 -18.73 -6.35
CA LEU A 131 -6.74 -19.63 -5.25
C LEU A 131 -6.40 -21.05 -5.76
N ASP A 132 -6.96 -21.48 -6.88
CA ASP A 132 -6.62 -22.76 -7.50
C ASP A 132 -5.20 -22.72 -8.10
N GLU A 133 -4.80 -21.60 -8.71
CA GLU A 133 -3.42 -21.42 -9.16
C GLU A 133 -2.44 -21.37 -8.00
N LEU A 134 -2.79 -20.65 -6.91
CA LEU A 134 -2.00 -20.62 -5.68
C LEU A 134 -1.82 -22.05 -5.13
N ARG A 135 -2.91 -22.83 -5.07
CA ARG A 135 -2.89 -24.25 -4.64
C ARG A 135 -1.97 -25.10 -5.52
N ALA A 136 -2.00 -24.91 -6.82
CA ALA A 136 -1.20 -25.67 -7.76
C ALA A 136 0.31 -25.35 -7.69
N LYS A 137 0.65 -24.09 -7.36
CA LYS A 137 2.05 -23.61 -7.32
C LYS A 137 2.70 -23.74 -5.93
N ILE A 138 1.93 -23.83 -4.84
CA ILE A 138 2.50 -24.06 -3.50
C ILE A 138 3.17 -25.42 -3.44
N ARG A 139 4.40 -25.44 -2.89
CA ARG A 139 5.22 -26.65 -2.71
C ARG A 139 5.68 -26.76 -1.25
N LYS A 140 6.16 -27.94 -0.87
CA LYS A 140 6.71 -28.18 0.48
C LYS A 140 7.97 -27.36 0.76
N ASP A 141 8.72 -26.99 -0.26
CA ASP A 141 9.91 -26.15 -0.20
C ASP A 141 9.62 -24.66 -0.46
N THR A 142 8.34 -24.27 -0.55
CA THR A 142 7.93 -22.85 -0.54
C THR A 142 8.21 -22.28 0.83
N ILE A 143 8.95 -21.15 0.89
CA ILE A 143 9.36 -20.50 2.14
C ILE A 143 8.69 -19.15 2.36
N LEU A 144 8.20 -18.54 1.29
CA LEU A 144 7.58 -17.21 1.31
C LEU A 144 6.52 -17.12 0.22
N VAL A 145 5.37 -16.59 0.59
CA VAL A 145 4.39 -16.03 -0.33
C VAL A 145 4.27 -14.54 0.00
N SER A 146 4.46 -13.67 -0.99
CA SER A 146 4.35 -12.23 -0.80
C SER A 146 3.28 -11.68 -1.72
N MET A 147 2.25 -11.02 -1.17
CA MET A 147 1.19 -10.40 -1.97
C MET A 147 0.70 -9.10 -1.35
N MET A 148 0.34 -8.13 -2.19
CA MET A 148 -0.34 -6.93 -1.72
C MET A 148 -1.78 -7.25 -1.35
N HIS A 149 -2.32 -6.56 -0.33
CA HIS A 149 -3.73 -6.72 0.02
C HIS A 149 -4.63 -5.92 -0.93
N VAL A 150 -4.25 -4.68 -1.24
CA VAL A 150 -4.96 -3.80 -2.17
C VAL A 150 -3.99 -3.28 -3.22
N ASN A 151 -4.33 -3.45 -4.48
CA ASN A 151 -3.52 -2.91 -5.57
C ASN A 151 -3.65 -1.38 -5.63
N ASN A 152 -2.51 -0.71 -5.68
CA ASN A 152 -2.42 0.75 -5.63
C ASN A 152 -2.84 1.47 -6.93
N GLU A 153 -3.00 0.72 -8.04
CA GLU A 153 -3.37 1.29 -9.34
C GLU A 153 -4.86 1.14 -9.64
N MET A 154 -5.46 0.00 -9.34
CA MET A 154 -6.84 -0.29 -9.69
C MET A 154 -7.77 -0.58 -8.51
N GLY A 155 -7.22 -0.74 -7.30
CA GLY A 155 -8.03 -1.00 -6.11
C GLY A 155 -8.47 -2.45 -5.94
N ALA A 156 -7.95 -3.40 -6.73
CA ALA A 156 -8.24 -4.82 -6.55
C ALA A 156 -7.87 -5.29 -5.15
N ILE A 157 -8.77 -6.03 -4.48
CA ILE A 157 -8.56 -6.60 -3.14
C ILE A 157 -8.20 -8.07 -3.31
N GLN A 158 -7.06 -8.51 -2.74
CA GLN A 158 -6.66 -9.91 -2.76
C GLN A 158 -7.31 -10.69 -1.63
N PRO A 159 -7.64 -11.98 -1.84
CA PRO A 159 -8.29 -12.87 -0.85
C PRO A 159 -7.26 -13.36 0.19
N ILE A 160 -6.80 -12.46 1.08
CA ILE A 160 -5.69 -12.71 2.01
C ILE A 160 -6.01 -13.83 3.01
N GLU A 161 -7.23 -13.86 3.56
CA GLU A 161 -7.61 -14.85 4.58
C GLU A 161 -7.65 -16.25 3.98
N GLU A 162 -8.28 -16.42 2.81
CA GLU A 162 -8.36 -17.70 2.10
C GLU A 162 -6.98 -18.15 1.62
N ALA A 163 -6.16 -17.21 1.14
CA ALA A 163 -4.78 -17.50 0.74
C ALA A 163 -3.94 -17.93 1.95
N ALA A 164 -4.05 -17.25 3.10
CA ALA A 164 -3.34 -17.59 4.33
C ALA A 164 -3.67 -19.03 4.77
N LYS A 165 -4.96 -19.35 4.82
CA LYS A 165 -5.42 -20.71 5.17
C LYS A 165 -4.79 -21.76 4.27
N LEU A 166 -4.87 -21.55 2.95
CA LEU A 166 -4.32 -22.47 1.97
C LEU A 166 -2.80 -22.62 2.11
N ILE A 167 -2.06 -21.52 2.31
CA ILE A 167 -0.61 -21.52 2.47
C ILE A 167 -0.21 -22.34 3.72
N HIS A 168 -0.87 -22.09 4.85
CA HIS A 168 -0.55 -22.74 6.11
C HIS A 168 -0.95 -24.22 6.14
N GLU A 169 -1.99 -24.62 5.41
CA GLU A 169 -2.38 -26.04 5.26
C GLU A 169 -1.37 -26.83 4.42
N MET A 170 -0.79 -26.21 3.38
CA MET A 170 0.00 -26.93 2.38
C MET A 170 1.51 -26.81 2.57
N SER A 171 2.00 -25.78 3.29
CA SER A 171 3.43 -25.50 3.40
C SER A 171 3.81 -24.92 4.76
N ARG A 172 5.11 -24.62 4.92
CA ARG A 172 5.64 -23.85 6.05
C ARG A 172 6.02 -22.42 5.62
N ALA A 173 5.53 -21.99 4.46
CA ALA A 173 5.81 -20.66 3.95
C ALA A 173 5.20 -19.60 4.86
N ALA A 174 5.93 -18.51 5.06
CA ALA A 174 5.36 -17.31 5.65
C ALA A 174 4.56 -16.53 4.61
N LEU A 175 3.41 -15.99 5.00
CA LEU A 175 2.66 -15.05 4.18
C LEU A 175 3.03 -13.61 4.57
N HIS A 176 3.72 -12.90 3.69
CA HIS A 176 3.95 -11.46 3.75
C HIS A 176 2.84 -10.72 3.01
N VAL A 177 2.24 -9.72 3.67
CA VAL A 177 1.23 -8.87 3.06
C VAL A 177 1.71 -7.41 3.01
N ASP A 178 1.83 -6.87 1.80
CA ASP A 178 1.94 -5.42 1.60
C ASP A 178 0.57 -4.78 1.84
N ALA A 179 0.38 -4.22 3.05
CA ALA A 179 -0.85 -3.55 3.47
C ALA A 179 -0.79 -2.02 3.31
N VAL A 180 0.14 -1.51 2.51
CA VAL A 180 0.36 -0.06 2.34
C VAL A 180 -0.88 0.66 1.85
N GLN A 181 -1.68 0.03 0.99
CA GLN A 181 -2.92 0.64 0.49
C GLN A 181 -4.17 0.23 1.29
N SER A 182 -4.13 -0.85 2.05
CA SER A 182 -5.29 -1.36 2.81
C SER A 182 -5.35 -0.88 4.25
N PHE A 183 -4.19 -0.72 4.93
CA PHE A 183 -4.18 -0.33 6.35
C PHE A 183 -4.87 1.01 6.58
N GLY A 184 -5.78 1.04 7.57
CA GLY A 184 -6.60 2.21 7.89
C GLY A 184 -7.72 2.53 6.89
N LYS A 185 -7.98 1.64 5.94
CA LYS A 185 -9.07 1.73 4.94
C LYS A 185 -9.88 0.45 4.87
N LEU A 186 -9.24 -0.69 5.11
CA LEU A 186 -9.84 -2.01 5.30
C LEU A 186 -9.34 -2.60 6.62
N ALA A 187 -10.03 -3.61 7.13
CA ALA A 187 -9.57 -4.34 8.30
C ALA A 187 -8.26 -5.08 7.98
N VAL A 188 -7.21 -4.76 8.73
CA VAL A 188 -5.89 -5.38 8.61
C VAL A 188 -5.36 -5.66 10.02
N SER A 189 -5.26 -6.92 10.38
CA SER A 189 -4.71 -7.35 11.67
C SER A 189 -4.25 -8.80 11.63
N PHE A 190 -3.60 -9.25 12.71
CA PHE A 190 -3.24 -10.65 12.93
C PHE A 190 -4.33 -11.44 13.66
N LYS A 191 -5.59 -11.00 13.62
CA LYS A 191 -6.69 -11.67 14.28
C LYS A 191 -6.94 -13.05 13.65
N GLY A 192 -7.14 -14.05 14.54
CA GLY A 192 -7.41 -15.43 14.13
C GLY A 192 -6.14 -16.20 13.70
N GLU A 193 -6.31 -17.47 13.37
CA GLU A 193 -5.22 -18.33 12.89
C GLU A 193 -5.00 -18.21 11.37
N GLU A 194 -6.00 -17.72 10.65
CA GLU A 194 -6.07 -17.62 9.20
C GLU A 194 -5.75 -16.20 8.73
N GLY A 195 -4.55 -15.72 8.91
CA GLY A 195 -4.14 -14.37 8.49
C GLY A 195 -2.65 -14.30 8.11
N PRO A 196 -2.15 -13.12 7.72
CA PRO A 196 -0.76 -12.94 7.34
C PRO A 196 0.19 -13.26 8.49
N ASP A 197 1.43 -13.64 8.16
CA ASP A 197 2.52 -13.81 9.13
C ASP A 197 3.31 -12.52 9.33
N CYS A 198 3.39 -11.66 8.30
CA CYS A 198 3.94 -10.34 8.45
C CYS A 198 3.23 -9.30 7.55
N ILE A 199 3.21 -8.05 8.00
CA ILE A 199 2.47 -6.94 7.40
C ILE A 199 3.39 -5.73 7.27
N SER A 200 3.42 -5.14 6.06
CA SER A 200 4.11 -3.88 5.77
C SER A 200 3.13 -2.71 5.70
N ILE A 201 3.46 -1.59 6.37
CA ILE A 201 2.65 -0.37 6.42
C ILE A 201 3.51 0.85 6.11
N SER A 202 2.92 1.87 5.49
CA SER A 202 3.58 3.14 5.20
C SER A 202 2.80 4.33 5.76
N GLY A 203 3.46 5.17 6.57
CA GLY A 203 2.79 6.28 7.26
C GLY A 203 2.19 7.33 6.32
N HIS A 204 2.86 7.63 5.20
CA HIS A 204 2.37 8.64 4.28
C HIS A 204 1.13 8.24 3.46
N LYS A 205 0.65 7.03 3.61
CA LYS A 205 -0.60 6.55 2.99
C LYS A 205 -1.81 6.65 3.93
N ILE A 206 -1.56 6.95 5.19
CA ILE A 206 -2.56 7.09 6.27
C ILE A 206 -2.49 8.46 6.94
N HIS A 207 -2.20 9.50 6.18
CA HIS A 207 -2.09 10.87 6.66
C HIS A 207 -0.99 11.11 7.72
N GLY A 208 0.03 10.24 7.71
CA GLY A 208 1.28 10.39 8.44
C GLY A 208 2.40 11.00 7.60
N PHE A 209 3.64 10.87 8.08
CA PHE A 209 4.81 11.42 7.41
C PHE A 209 5.42 10.45 6.39
N LYS A 210 6.01 11.01 5.33
CA LYS A 210 7.02 10.32 4.52
C LYS A 210 8.23 10.01 5.42
N GLY A 211 8.92 8.91 5.13
CA GLY A 211 10.06 8.49 5.97
C GLY A 211 9.63 7.76 7.25
N SER A 212 8.40 7.25 7.31
CA SER A 212 7.90 6.43 8.41
C SER A 212 7.11 5.23 7.90
N GLY A 213 7.31 4.07 8.52
CA GLY A 213 6.61 2.83 8.20
C GLY A 213 6.68 1.84 9.36
N VAL A 214 5.99 0.74 9.20
CA VAL A 214 5.97 -0.38 10.14
C VAL A 214 6.15 -1.67 9.38
N LEU A 215 6.94 -2.56 9.96
CA LEU A 215 6.93 -3.97 9.67
C LEU A 215 6.51 -4.71 10.94
N ALA A 216 5.42 -5.46 10.86
CA ALA A 216 4.90 -6.20 11.99
C ALA A 216 4.78 -7.68 11.69
N PHE A 217 4.84 -8.51 12.73
CA PHE A 217 4.77 -9.98 12.66
C PHE A 217 3.67 -10.51 13.56
N ARG A 218 3.12 -11.66 13.17
CA ARG A 218 2.18 -12.40 14.00
C ARG A 218 2.86 -12.98 15.26
N LYS A 219 4.04 -13.58 15.05
CA LYS A 219 4.88 -14.24 16.06
C LYS A 219 6.33 -14.18 15.62
N ALA A 220 7.24 -14.60 16.45
CA ALA A 220 8.66 -14.71 16.07
C ALA A 220 8.81 -15.56 14.80
N ILE A 221 9.18 -14.92 13.71
CA ILE A 221 9.57 -15.55 12.46
C ILE A 221 11.09 -15.61 12.42
N ARG A 222 11.66 -16.65 11.83
CA ARG A 222 13.10 -16.70 11.63
C ARG A 222 13.48 -15.64 10.59
N TRP A 223 14.35 -14.74 11.00
CA TRP A 223 14.61 -13.49 10.31
C TRP A 223 16.07 -13.11 10.30
N GLN A 224 16.59 -12.72 9.16
CA GLN A 224 17.90 -12.11 9.04
C GLN A 224 17.76 -10.58 9.06
N PRO A 225 18.50 -9.87 9.95
CA PRO A 225 18.45 -8.41 9.98
C PRO A 225 18.77 -7.77 8.63
N PHE A 226 17.97 -6.80 8.23
CA PHE A 226 18.18 -6.04 7.00
C PHE A 226 19.28 -4.98 7.16
N ALA A 227 19.29 -4.28 8.31
CA ALA A 227 20.28 -3.25 8.64
C ALA A 227 21.08 -3.68 9.87
N LEU A 228 22.39 -3.85 9.71
CA LEU A 228 23.31 -4.24 10.77
C LEU A 228 23.85 -3.02 11.51
N GLY A 229 24.13 -3.15 12.82
CA GLY A 229 24.68 -2.06 13.64
C GLY A 229 24.49 -2.27 15.14
N GLY A 230 24.01 -1.24 15.85
CA GLY A 230 23.97 -1.17 17.32
C GLY A 230 22.82 -1.94 18.00
N GLY A 231 22.09 -2.80 17.30
CA GLY A 231 21.08 -3.69 17.90
C GLY A 231 19.72 -3.05 18.18
N GLN A 232 19.46 -1.83 17.69
CA GLN A 232 18.14 -1.21 17.81
C GLN A 232 17.05 -2.06 17.13
N GLU A 233 15.78 -1.77 17.42
CA GLU A 233 14.64 -2.53 16.92
C GLU A 233 14.83 -4.05 17.14
N PHE A 234 15.17 -4.42 18.37
CA PHE A 234 15.41 -5.82 18.80
C PHE A 234 16.52 -6.55 18.01
N GLY A 235 17.48 -5.79 17.46
CA GLY A 235 18.56 -6.32 16.62
C GLY A 235 18.16 -6.60 15.17
N LEU A 236 16.93 -6.33 14.81
CA LEU A 236 16.38 -6.61 13.47
C LEU A 236 16.52 -5.44 12.50
N ARG A 237 16.58 -4.21 13.03
CA ARG A 237 16.80 -3.00 12.23
C ARG A 237 17.62 -1.99 13.02
N SER A 238 18.93 -2.01 12.84
CA SER A 238 19.84 -1.11 13.54
C SER A 238 19.76 0.33 13.03
N GLY A 239 20.20 1.27 13.87
CA GLY A 239 20.19 2.70 13.64
C GLY A 239 19.34 3.42 14.70
N THR A 240 19.76 4.63 15.09
CA THR A 240 19.04 5.43 16.08
C THR A 240 17.58 5.56 15.68
N VAL A 241 16.67 5.16 16.57
CA VAL A 241 15.24 5.16 16.28
C VAL A 241 14.70 6.59 16.25
N ALA A 242 13.96 6.91 15.21
CA ALA A 242 13.34 8.21 15.03
C ALA A 242 12.05 8.31 15.86
N VAL A 243 12.18 8.57 17.18
CA VAL A 243 11.04 8.61 18.11
C VAL A 243 9.92 9.52 17.64
N PRO A 244 10.18 10.76 17.14
CA PRO A 244 9.12 11.63 16.64
C PRO A 244 8.32 11.01 15.48
N GLN A 245 8.99 10.32 14.55
CA GLN A 245 8.33 9.63 13.44
C GLN A 245 7.49 8.44 13.93
N ALA A 246 8.01 7.67 14.90
CA ALA A 246 7.31 6.52 15.48
C ALA A 246 6.01 6.96 16.19
N VAL A 247 6.07 8.00 17.01
CA VAL A 247 4.91 8.56 17.71
C VAL A 247 3.90 9.15 16.72
N ALA A 248 4.35 9.92 15.75
CA ALA A 248 3.47 10.51 14.74
C ALA A 248 2.80 9.42 13.87
N LEU A 249 3.54 8.37 13.49
CA LEU A 249 3.00 7.23 12.75
C LEU A 249 1.94 6.47 13.56
N SER A 250 2.24 6.17 14.83
CA SER A 250 1.31 5.50 15.74
C SER A 250 0.00 6.32 15.89
N LYS A 251 0.11 7.64 16.04
CA LYS A 251 -1.05 8.53 16.08
C LYS A 251 -1.85 8.49 14.76
N ALA A 252 -1.17 8.55 13.62
CA ALA A 252 -1.82 8.44 12.31
C ALA A 252 -2.52 7.09 12.14
N ALA A 253 -1.88 5.99 12.54
CA ALA A 253 -2.44 4.65 12.50
C ALA A 253 -3.72 4.53 13.33
N ARG A 254 -3.69 5.03 14.57
CA ARG A 254 -4.87 5.06 15.46
C ARG A 254 -6.02 5.85 14.83
N MET A 255 -5.76 7.09 14.40
CA MET A 255 -6.79 7.94 13.81
C MET A 255 -7.38 7.32 12.54
N ALA A 256 -6.56 6.71 11.68
CA ALA A 256 -7.00 6.04 10.46
C ALA A 256 -7.96 4.87 10.77
N VAL A 257 -7.67 4.07 11.80
CA VAL A 257 -8.52 2.93 12.19
C VAL A 257 -9.80 3.41 12.91
N GLU A 258 -9.71 4.42 13.77
CA GLU A 258 -10.88 5.00 14.47
C GLU A 258 -11.92 5.57 13.49
N THR A 259 -11.47 6.17 12.38
CA THR A 259 -12.37 6.81 11.39
C THR A 259 -12.63 5.96 10.14
N MET A 260 -12.10 4.73 10.10
CA MET A 260 -12.11 3.86 8.92
C MET A 260 -13.52 3.61 8.36
N ASN A 261 -14.46 3.28 9.23
CA ASN A 261 -15.83 2.95 8.81
C ASN A 261 -16.60 4.16 8.27
N ASP A 262 -16.35 5.35 8.81
CA ASP A 262 -16.99 6.58 8.34
C ASP A 262 -16.42 7.00 6.98
N HIS A 263 -15.09 6.89 6.83
CA HIS A 263 -14.45 7.16 5.55
C HIS A 263 -14.87 6.15 4.48
N GLU A 264 -14.98 4.85 4.82
CA GLU A 264 -15.41 3.82 3.86
C GLU A 264 -16.80 4.11 3.29
N LYS A 265 -17.76 4.55 4.11
CA LYS A 265 -19.10 4.94 3.64
C LYS A 265 -19.03 6.09 2.61
N ASN A 266 -18.25 7.14 2.92
CA ASN A 266 -18.09 8.27 2.01
C ASN A 266 -17.39 7.86 0.73
N TYR A 267 -16.29 7.10 0.84
CA TYR A 267 -15.53 6.64 -0.34
C TYR A 267 -16.38 5.74 -1.23
N ARG A 268 -17.19 4.85 -0.65
CA ARG A 268 -18.09 3.97 -1.40
C ARG A 268 -19.14 4.78 -2.14
N GLN A 269 -19.76 5.75 -1.49
CA GLN A 269 -20.72 6.63 -2.13
C GLN A 269 -20.09 7.39 -3.30
N TRP A 270 -18.94 8.02 -3.10
CA TRP A 270 -18.23 8.80 -4.13
C TRP A 270 -17.77 7.91 -5.29
N HIS A 271 -17.26 6.73 -4.96
CA HIS A 271 -16.87 5.72 -5.95
C HIS A 271 -18.06 5.36 -6.85
N ASP A 272 -19.21 5.04 -6.26
CA ASP A 272 -20.41 4.62 -6.99
C ASP A 272 -21.00 5.76 -7.83
N GLU A 273 -21.00 6.99 -7.32
CA GLU A 273 -21.45 8.18 -8.07
C GLU A 273 -20.58 8.44 -9.29
N ILE A 274 -19.24 8.36 -9.15
CA ILE A 274 -18.33 8.56 -10.27
C ILE A 274 -18.43 7.39 -11.25
N LEU A 275 -18.54 6.17 -10.76
CA LEU A 275 -18.72 4.97 -11.58
C LEU A 275 -19.98 5.06 -12.44
N ALA A 276 -21.09 5.54 -11.87
CA ALA A 276 -22.33 5.76 -12.63
C ALA A 276 -22.11 6.76 -13.78
N GLN A 277 -21.41 7.88 -13.54
CA GLN A 277 -21.08 8.84 -14.60
C GLN A 277 -20.16 8.23 -15.66
N LEU A 278 -19.15 7.43 -15.27
CA LEU A 278 -18.25 6.79 -16.23
C LEU A 278 -18.99 5.84 -17.16
N HIS A 279 -20.02 5.13 -16.70
CA HIS A 279 -20.84 4.24 -17.51
C HIS A 279 -21.61 4.98 -18.61
N GLU A 280 -21.93 6.28 -18.43
CA GLU A 280 -22.63 7.08 -19.43
C GLU A 280 -21.80 7.30 -20.72
N TYR A 281 -20.46 7.17 -20.62
CA TYR A 281 -19.55 7.35 -21.76
C TYR A 281 -19.42 6.08 -22.64
N GLY A 282 -20.01 4.95 -22.22
CA GLY A 282 -20.01 3.70 -22.99
C GLY A 282 -18.61 3.25 -23.38
N GLU A 283 -18.40 2.88 -24.63
CA GLU A 283 -17.13 2.36 -25.16
C GLU A 283 -15.97 3.40 -25.16
N ALA A 284 -16.24 4.68 -24.94
CA ALA A 284 -15.19 5.68 -24.78
C ALA A 284 -14.38 5.49 -23.50
N ILE A 285 -14.92 4.78 -22.50
CA ILE A 285 -14.27 4.50 -21.23
C ILE A 285 -14.32 3.01 -20.91
N HIS A 286 -13.18 2.45 -20.53
CA HIS A 286 -13.07 1.13 -19.92
C HIS A 286 -12.76 1.28 -18.43
N ILE A 287 -13.60 0.69 -17.57
CA ILE A 287 -13.46 0.76 -16.11
C ILE A 287 -12.61 -0.41 -15.65
N LEU A 288 -11.50 -0.10 -14.92
CA LEU A 288 -10.58 -1.10 -14.38
C LEU A 288 -10.98 -1.52 -12.96
N SER A 289 -11.45 -0.58 -12.15
CA SER A 289 -11.89 -0.88 -10.77
C SER A 289 -13.24 -1.58 -10.77
N THR A 290 -13.43 -2.48 -9.82
CA THR A 290 -14.69 -3.22 -9.66
C THR A 290 -15.50 -2.68 -8.48
N PRO A 291 -16.83 -2.85 -8.45
CA PRO A 291 -17.64 -2.50 -7.29
C PRO A 291 -17.22 -3.20 -5.99
N GLN A 292 -16.60 -4.38 -6.08
CA GLN A 292 -16.06 -5.15 -4.96
C GLN A 292 -14.66 -4.71 -4.56
N GLY A 293 -14.01 -3.85 -5.34
CA GLY A 293 -12.69 -3.30 -5.05
C GLY A 293 -12.69 -2.31 -3.88
N ALA A 294 -11.50 -1.85 -3.54
CA ALA A 294 -11.29 -0.88 -2.48
C ALA A 294 -11.90 0.48 -2.87
N SER A 295 -12.87 0.94 -2.09
CA SER A 295 -13.68 2.13 -2.38
C SER A 295 -12.88 3.42 -2.54
N HIS A 296 -11.70 3.50 -1.91
CA HIS A 296 -10.84 4.68 -1.95
C HIS A 296 -10.00 4.81 -3.23
N ILE A 297 -10.05 3.84 -4.15
CA ILE A 297 -9.33 3.85 -5.43
C ILE A 297 -10.32 3.54 -6.56
N LEU A 298 -10.36 4.41 -7.56
CA LEU A 298 -11.10 4.19 -8.79
C LEU A 298 -10.20 4.44 -9.99
N SER A 299 -10.13 3.47 -10.89
CA SER A 299 -9.35 3.54 -12.13
C SER A 299 -10.18 3.22 -13.35
N PHE A 300 -9.98 4.01 -14.38
CA PHE A 300 -10.60 3.83 -15.68
C PHE A 300 -9.61 4.23 -16.78
N SER A 301 -9.86 3.83 -18.00
CA SER A 301 -9.09 4.21 -19.16
C SER A 301 -9.96 4.85 -20.24
N VAL A 302 -9.46 5.89 -20.86
CA VAL A 302 -10.12 6.56 -22.00
C VAL A 302 -9.54 6.02 -23.31
N ARG A 303 -10.40 5.59 -24.20
CA ARG A 303 -10.07 4.97 -25.48
C ARG A 303 -9.20 5.88 -26.34
N ASP A 304 -8.12 5.34 -26.90
CA ASP A 304 -7.17 5.96 -27.83
C ASP A 304 -6.49 7.25 -27.34
N LEU A 305 -6.69 7.64 -26.10
CA LEU A 305 -6.04 8.81 -25.49
C LEU A 305 -4.85 8.39 -24.63
N LYS A 306 -3.94 9.34 -24.39
CA LYS A 306 -2.88 9.18 -23.39
C LYS A 306 -3.33 9.78 -22.06
N GLY A 307 -3.10 9.07 -20.97
CA GLY A 307 -3.44 9.54 -19.62
C GLY A 307 -2.88 10.90 -19.28
N GLU A 308 -1.66 11.22 -19.76
CA GLU A 308 -1.03 12.53 -19.53
C GLU A 308 -1.83 13.69 -20.16
N VAL A 309 -2.51 13.48 -21.29
CA VAL A 309 -3.36 14.50 -21.93
C VAL A 309 -4.54 14.82 -21.02
N ILE A 310 -5.19 13.79 -20.49
CA ILE A 310 -6.36 13.91 -19.62
C ILE A 310 -5.95 14.58 -18.29
N ILE A 311 -4.87 14.10 -17.65
CA ILE A 311 -4.35 14.69 -16.40
C ILE A 311 -4.03 16.17 -16.59
N ASN A 312 -3.37 16.56 -17.67
CA ASN A 312 -3.04 17.94 -17.95
C ASN A 312 -4.30 18.80 -18.13
N ALA A 313 -5.33 18.27 -18.82
CA ALA A 313 -6.59 18.97 -19.00
C ALA A 313 -7.34 19.16 -17.68
N MET A 314 -7.36 18.13 -16.80
CA MET A 314 -7.94 18.19 -15.46
C MET A 314 -7.18 19.14 -14.54
N GLN A 315 -5.83 19.07 -14.53
CA GLN A 315 -4.98 19.93 -13.71
C GLN A 315 -5.15 21.42 -14.05
N LYS A 316 -5.31 21.79 -15.34
CA LYS A 316 -5.62 23.16 -15.77
C LYS A 316 -6.92 23.67 -15.16
N ARG A 317 -7.84 22.77 -14.77
CA ARG A 317 -9.13 23.07 -14.13
C ARG A 317 -9.11 22.86 -12.60
N GLY A 318 -7.92 22.71 -12.02
CA GLY A 318 -7.71 22.60 -10.58
C GLY A 318 -8.00 21.22 -9.99
N VAL A 319 -8.03 20.14 -10.80
CA VAL A 319 -8.23 18.76 -10.33
C VAL A 319 -6.96 17.94 -10.54
N ILE A 320 -6.38 17.44 -9.47
CA ILE A 320 -5.17 16.61 -9.48
C ILE A 320 -5.57 15.14 -9.36
N VAL A 321 -5.27 14.38 -10.40
CA VAL A 321 -5.42 12.92 -10.51
C VAL A 321 -4.10 12.31 -11.00
N SER A 322 -4.00 10.99 -11.08
CA SER A 322 -2.78 10.28 -11.49
C SER A 322 -3.04 9.34 -12.68
N THR A 323 -1.96 8.92 -13.32
CA THR A 323 -1.99 7.74 -14.20
C THR A 323 -1.46 6.52 -13.44
N SER A 324 -1.71 5.33 -13.95
CA SER A 324 -1.06 4.09 -13.46
C SER A 324 0.47 4.15 -13.52
N SER A 325 1.03 4.94 -14.45
CA SER A 325 2.48 5.06 -14.67
C SER A 325 3.17 6.15 -13.85
N ALA A 326 2.53 6.73 -12.84
CA ALA A 326 3.10 7.85 -12.06
C ALA A 326 4.47 7.54 -11.41
N CYS A 327 4.73 6.27 -11.05
CA CYS A 327 6.03 5.84 -10.52
C CYS A 327 7.09 5.61 -11.60
N SER A 328 6.70 5.46 -12.87
CA SER A 328 7.59 5.25 -14.03
C SER A 328 7.68 6.48 -14.96
N SER A 329 7.27 7.64 -14.51
CA SER A 329 7.08 8.88 -15.27
C SER A 329 8.29 9.42 -16.08
N LYS A 330 9.42 8.72 -16.05
CA LYS A 330 10.59 8.98 -16.92
C LYS A 330 10.73 8.00 -18.10
N GLN A 331 9.86 6.98 -18.18
CA GLN A 331 9.86 6.01 -19.28
C GLN A 331 8.45 5.89 -19.84
N THR A 332 8.30 5.98 -21.14
CA THR A 332 7.07 5.81 -21.94
C THR A 332 6.53 4.36 -21.92
N LYS A 333 6.70 3.63 -20.83
CA LYS A 333 6.26 2.23 -20.72
C LYS A 333 4.92 2.14 -19.99
N THR A 334 4.02 1.32 -20.50
CA THR A 334 2.79 0.91 -19.83
C THR A 334 3.13 0.30 -18.45
N SER A 335 2.27 0.51 -17.46
CA SER A 335 2.44 -0.13 -16.15
C SER A 335 2.38 -1.66 -16.27
N HIS A 336 3.22 -2.37 -15.51
CA HIS A 336 3.17 -3.83 -15.43
C HIS A 336 1.81 -4.35 -14.94
N VAL A 337 1.10 -3.58 -14.10
CA VAL A 337 -0.27 -3.90 -13.66
C VAL A 337 -1.22 -3.88 -14.86
N VAL A 338 -1.17 -2.83 -15.67
CA VAL A 338 -1.99 -2.72 -16.89
C VAL A 338 -1.67 -3.83 -17.89
N GLU A 339 -0.40 -4.21 -18.02
CA GLU A 339 -0.01 -5.34 -18.88
C GLU A 339 -0.55 -6.68 -18.35
N ALA A 340 -0.52 -6.89 -17.03
CA ALA A 340 -1.06 -8.10 -16.39
C ALA A 340 -2.58 -8.26 -16.55
N LEU A 341 -3.32 -7.14 -16.75
CA LEU A 341 -4.77 -7.17 -16.99
C LEU A 341 -5.14 -7.54 -18.43
N HIS A 342 -4.18 -7.65 -19.35
CA HIS A 342 -4.39 -7.95 -20.76
C HIS A 342 -5.43 -7.06 -21.45
N LEU A 343 -5.43 -5.76 -21.12
CA LEU A 343 -6.35 -4.79 -21.70
C LEU A 343 -6.18 -4.71 -23.23
N ASP A 344 -7.28 -4.37 -23.92
CA ASP A 344 -7.24 -4.01 -25.31
C ASP A 344 -6.28 -2.81 -25.54
N GLU A 345 -5.54 -2.83 -26.66
CA GLU A 345 -4.52 -1.82 -27.00
C GLU A 345 -5.08 -0.39 -27.00
N HIS A 346 -6.36 -0.24 -27.32
CA HIS A 346 -7.07 1.03 -27.31
C HIS A 346 -7.15 1.68 -25.91
N TYR A 347 -7.08 0.87 -24.83
CA TYR A 347 -7.23 1.36 -23.45
C TYR A 347 -5.94 1.36 -22.65
N LYS A 348 -4.85 0.73 -23.11
CA LYS A 348 -3.60 0.61 -22.33
C LYS A 348 -2.96 1.94 -21.93
N LYS A 349 -3.12 2.97 -22.76
CA LYS A 349 -2.41 4.27 -22.59
C LYS A 349 -3.24 5.33 -21.87
N GLY A 350 -4.57 5.15 -21.80
CA GLY A 350 -5.50 6.15 -21.30
C GLY A 350 -5.85 6.01 -19.81
N VAL A 351 -5.09 5.22 -19.05
CA VAL A 351 -5.43 4.91 -17.67
C VAL A 351 -5.31 6.12 -16.76
N ILE A 352 -6.37 6.41 -16.05
CA ILE A 352 -6.52 7.45 -15.02
C ILE A 352 -6.86 6.78 -13.71
N ARG A 353 -6.19 7.18 -12.63
CA ARG A 353 -6.51 6.76 -11.27
C ARG A 353 -6.94 7.95 -10.43
N ILE A 354 -8.04 7.77 -9.72
CA ILE A 354 -8.55 8.67 -8.70
C ILE A 354 -8.40 7.97 -7.36
N SER A 355 -8.01 8.67 -6.33
CA SER A 355 -7.95 8.10 -4.99
C SER A 355 -8.30 9.11 -3.91
N PHE A 356 -9.21 8.69 -3.02
CA PHE A 356 -9.76 9.52 -1.96
C PHE A 356 -8.92 9.48 -0.70
N GLY A 357 -8.97 10.57 0.07
CA GLY A 357 -8.33 10.70 1.37
C GLY A 357 -9.22 11.47 2.36
N ALA A 358 -8.85 11.47 3.64
CA ALA A 358 -9.65 12.06 4.71
C ALA A 358 -9.92 13.57 4.57
N HIS A 359 -9.24 14.26 3.68
CA HIS A 359 -9.44 15.69 3.42
C HIS A 359 -10.41 15.99 2.28
N ASN A 360 -10.85 14.96 1.55
CA ASN A 360 -11.79 15.18 0.46
C ASN A 360 -13.22 15.38 1.00
N THR A 361 -13.99 16.14 0.25
CA THR A 361 -15.38 16.51 0.58
C THR A 361 -16.32 16.15 -0.57
N VAL A 362 -17.63 16.24 -0.33
CA VAL A 362 -18.65 16.05 -1.38
C VAL A 362 -18.48 17.08 -2.48
N GLU A 363 -18.16 18.33 -2.14
CA GLU A 363 -17.93 19.42 -3.09
C GLU A 363 -16.73 19.13 -4.01
N ASP A 364 -15.67 18.48 -3.50
CA ASP A 364 -14.54 18.03 -4.31
C ASP A 364 -15.00 17.03 -5.38
N ILE A 365 -15.89 16.12 -5.01
CA ILE A 365 -16.38 15.09 -5.92
C ILE A 365 -17.31 15.66 -6.98
N GLU A 366 -18.22 16.57 -6.60
CA GLU A 366 -19.07 17.26 -7.57
C GLU A 366 -18.26 18.07 -8.59
N LYS A 367 -17.25 18.80 -8.13
CA LYS A 367 -16.35 19.52 -9.03
C LYS A 367 -15.53 18.59 -9.90
N PHE A 368 -15.07 17.44 -9.37
CA PHE A 368 -14.40 16.43 -10.18
C PHE A 368 -15.31 15.94 -11.32
N LYS A 369 -16.55 15.60 -11.00
CA LYS A 369 -17.55 15.11 -11.97
C LYS A 369 -17.83 16.14 -13.07
N GLN A 370 -17.95 17.42 -12.69
CA GLN A 370 -18.12 18.51 -13.65
C GLN A 370 -16.90 18.64 -14.56
N VAL A 371 -15.69 18.69 -13.99
CA VAL A 371 -14.42 18.83 -14.75
C VAL A 371 -14.20 17.64 -15.66
N LEU A 372 -14.55 16.42 -15.21
CA LEU A 372 -14.48 15.23 -16.06
C LEU A 372 -15.38 15.38 -17.29
N ALA A 373 -16.63 15.83 -17.12
CA ALA A 373 -17.55 16.04 -18.23
C ALA A 373 -17.03 17.08 -19.23
N GLU A 374 -16.47 18.20 -18.74
CA GLU A 374 -15.87 19.24 -19.59
C GLU A 374 -14.68 18.71 -20.40
N VAL A 375 -13.78 17.94 -19.75
CA VAL A 375 -12.59 17.35 -20.39
C VAL A 375 -13.01 16.29 -21.43
N MET A 376 -13.97 15.43 -21.12
CA MET A 376 -14.46 14.42 -22.06
C MET A 376 -15.13 15.08 -23.28
N LEU A 377 -15.84 16.20 -23.10
CA LEU A 377 -16.42 16.95 -24.21
C LEU A 377 -15.34 17.60 -25.09
N GLU A 378 -14.32 18.22 -24.50
CA GLU A 378 -13.18 18.84 -25.21
C GLU A 378 -12.40 17.81 -26.03
N LEU A 379 -12.17 16.62 -25.47
CA LEU A 379 -11.36 15.57 -26.10
C LEU A 379 -12.19 14.65 -27.02
N LYS A 380 -13.51 14.85 -27.12
CA LYS A 380 -14.42 13.99 -27.91
C LYS A 380 -13.99 13.81 -29.37
N GLY A 381 -13.36 14.83 -29.97
CA GLY A 381 -12.84 14.78 -31.35
C GLY A 381 -11.58 13.91 -31.52
N GLU A 382 -10.89 13.56 -30.43
CA GLU A 382 -9.67 12.74 -30.40
C GLU A 382 -9.94 11.28 -30.03
N ILE A 383 -11.15 10.99 -29.50
CA ILE A 383 -11.62 9.63 -29.17
C ILE A 383 -12.17 8.99 -30.45
N LYS A 384 -11.54 7.93 -30.94
CA LYS A 384 -11.91 7.20 -32.16
C LYS A 384 -12.74 5.97 -31.88
#